data_13c2f7e68dd9216a1f6d5c798ab2d3a8
#
_entry.id   13c2f7e68dd9216a1f6d5c798ab2d3a8
#
_cell.length_a   1.000
_cell.length_b   1.000
_cell.length_c   1.000
_cell.angle_alpha   90.00
_cell.angle_beta   90.00
_cell.angle_gamma   90.00
#
_symmetry.space_group_name_H-M   'P 1'
#
loop_
_entity.id
_entity.type
_entity.pdbx_description
1 polymer ?
#
loop_
_entity_poly.entity_id
_entity_poly.type
_entity_poly.pdbx_seq_one_letter_code
_entity_poly.pdbx_strand_id
1 'polypeptide(L)'
;MNAERRNGAQEPIRLSDHFSYGRLIRFTMPTIIMMIFTSIYGVVDGLFVSNVVGKTEFAALNFVFPFIMVLGGAGFMIGTGGTALVAQQLGQGNKQKANHTFTSMVSFTILLGVILTVIGIAVIRPVCVLLGATPEMIEGCVVYGRVTIAFTAAFMLQNVFQSFLAAAEKPKLGLFVTVAAGLTNAVLDAVFIAGFRWGLAGAALATGLGQVVGGVLPLIYFLRPNDSLLQLEKKPSLEIKPILKACGNGSSEMMSNIATSLVSMLYNFQLLKYIGEDGVSAYGVLMYVQFIFIAISIGYSIGVSPIVSYHYGAQDYTELKNLLRKSVTLALTVGVALMALAIAAAGPFAYVFVGFDESLFALTKHAFQLFAFSFLLAGFNIFCSGFFTALGNGAVSALISFLRVLVFQASSVIILPLFLDIDGIWWAITVSEMMAAIISAVFLLAKRQRYHY
;
A
#
# COMPACT_ATOMS: atom_id res chain seq x y z
N MET A 1 -39.01 27.95 -25.62
CA MET A 1 -39.46 27.22 -24.43
C MET A 1 -39.32 25.74 -24.76
N ASN A 2 -38.22 25.12 -24.42
CA ASN A 2 -38.01 23.68 -24.25
C ASN A 2 -36.54 23.51 -23.81
N ALA A 3 -36.37 23.63 -22.51
CA ALA A 3 -35.12 23.22 -21.86
C ALA A 3 -35.16 21.69 -21.71
N GLU A 4 -34.48 21.01 -22.59
CA GLU A 4 -34.19 19.59 -22.44
C GLU A 4 -33.44 19.38 -21.11
N ARG A 5 -34.09 18.66 -20.19
CA ARG A 5 -33.49 18.07 -19.03
C ARG A 5 -32.40 17.09 -19.52
N ARG A 6 -31.17 17.58 -19.65
CA ARG A 6 -30.00 16.71 -19.81
C ARG A 6 -29.88 15.88 -18.55
N ASN A 7 -30.06 14.59 -18.71
CA ASN A 7 -29.79 13.54 -17.73
C ASN A 7 -28.51 13.90 -16.94
N GLY A 8 -28.59 13.80 -15.59
CA GLY A 8 -27.53 14.14 -14.65
C GLY A 8 -26.31 13.22 -14.66
N ALA A 9 -25.74 12.94 -15.81
CA ALA A 9 -24.41 12.38 -15.93
C ALA A 9 -23.43 13.50 -15.54
N GLN A 10 -22.95 13.45 -14.29
CA GLN A 10 -21.96 14.40 -13.79
C GLN A 10 -20.70 14.29 -14.65
N GLU A 11 -20.22 15.44 -15.13
CA GLU A 11 -18.99 15.51 -15.95
C GLU A 11 -17.81 14.78 -15.26
N PRO A 12 -17.00 14.06 -16.04
CA PRO A 12 -15.83 13.39 -15.50
C PRO A 12 -14.87 14.42 -14.91
N ILE A 13 -14.36 14.15 -13.69
CA ILE A 13 -13.41 15.02 -13.01
C ILE A 13 -12.05 14.82 -13.69
N ARG A 14 -11.44 15.93 -14.13
CA ARG A 14 -10.11 15.96 -14.78
C ARG A 14 -9.04 16.39 -13.80
N LEU A 15 -7.79 15.99 -14.06
CA LEU A 15 -6.64 16.39 -13.23
C LEU A 15 -6.43 17.91 -13.24
N SER A 16 -6.82 18.59 -14.34
CA SER A 16 -6.71 20.05 -14.52
C SER A 16 -7.80 20.87 -13.82
N ASP A 17 -8.81 20.21 -13.22
CA ASP A 17 -9.92 20.91 -12.58
C ASP A 17 -9.49 21.59 -11.27
N HIS A 18 -10.25 22.62 -10.87
CA HIS A 18 -10.21 23.11 -9.50
C HIS A 18 -10.89 22.11 -8.55
N PHE A 19 -10.19 21.76 -7.47
CA PHE A 19 -10.66 20.76 -6.51
C PHE A 19 -11.28 21.40 -5.26
N SER A 20 -12.62 21.36 -5.15
CA SER A 20 -13.32 21.50 -3.89
C SER A 20 -13.16 20.24 -3.03
N TYR A 21 -13.50 20.27 -1.73
CA TYR A 21 -13.50 19.07 -0.89
C TYR A 21 -14.33 17.94 -1.48
N GLY A 22 -15.53 18.22 -1.98
CA GLY A 22 -16.41 17.22 -2.59
C GLY A 22 -15.82 16.59 -3.86
N ARG A 23 -15.20 17.40 -4.75
CA ARG A 23 -14.53 16.89 -5.96
C ARG A 23 -13.32 16.03 -5.61
N LEU A 24 -12.52 16.47 -4.61
CA LEU A 24 -11.34 15.76 -4.16
C LEU A 24 -11.69 14.38 -3.59
N ILE A 25 -12.65 14.33 -2.67
CA ILE A 25 -13.15 13.08 -2.09
C ILE A 25 -13.73 12.17 -3.18
N ARG A 26 -14.55 12.72 -4.09
CA ARG A 26 -15.17 11.94 -5.16
C ARG A 26 -14.16 11.34 -6.13
N PHE A 27 -13.06 12.05 -6.42
CA PHE A 27 -11.99 11.54 -7.27
C PHE A 27 -11.16 10.47 -6.58
N THR A 28 -10.85 10.65 -5.29
CA THR A 28 -10.03 9.73 -4.50
C THR A 28 -10.80 8.54 -3.90
N MET A 29 -12.14 8.63 -3.80
CA MET A 29 -12.95 7.57 -3.21
C MET A 29 -12.76 6.19 -3.87
N PRO A 30 -12.69 6.05 -5.21
CA PRO A 30 -12.44 4.75 -5.81
C PRO A 30 -11.09 4.15 -5.42
N THR A 31 -10.02 4.95 -5.27
CA THR A 31 -8.71 4.49 -4.82
C THR A 31 -8.71 4.12 -3.34
N ILE A 32 -9.46 4.84 -2.52
CA ILE A 32 -9.65 4.49 -1.10
C ILE A 32 -10.36 3.14 -0.98
N ILE A 33 -11.50 2.96 -1.66
CA ILE A 33 -12.25 1.70 -1.65
C ILE A 33 -11.39 0.55 -2.21
N MET A 34 -10.62 0.81 -3.27
CA MET A 34 -9.68 -0.14 -3.85
C MET A 34 -8.68 -0.65 -2.80
N MET A 35 -8.06 0.25 -2.02
CA MET A 35 -7.09 -0.13 -1.00
C MET A 35 -7.72 -0.84 0.20
N ILE A 36 -8.92 -0.41 0.63
CA ILE A 36 -9.69 -1.12 1.67
C ILE A 36 -10.01 -2.54 1.20
N PHE A 37 -10.49 -2.69 -0.03
CA PHE A 37 -10.81 -4.01 -0.59
C PHE A 37 -9.58 -4.90 -0.68
N THR A 38 -8.43 -4.35 -1.11
CA THR A 38 -7.14 -5.06 -1.14
C THR A 38 -6.74 -5.56 0.24
N SER A 39 -6.93 -4.74 1.29
CA SER A 39 -6.62 -5.15 2.66
C SER A 39 -7.57 -6.25 3.16
N ILE A 40 -8.86 -6.15 2.86
CA ILE A 40 -9.86 -7.15 3.29
C ILE A 40 -9.62 -8.49 2.60
N TYR A 41 -9.40 -8.51 1.28
CA TYR A 41 -9.21 -9.79 0.59
C TYR A 41 -7.89 -10.47 1.01
N GLY A 42 -6.84 -9.72 1.34
CA GLY A 42 -5.62 -10.28 1.90
C GLY A 42 -5.84 -10.97 3.26
N VAL A 43 -6.73 -10.42 4.09
CA VAL A 43 -7.14 -11.08 5.35
C VAL A 43 -7.95 -12.35 5.06
N VAL A 44 -8.86 -12.32 4.09
CA VAL A 44 -9.69 -13.48 3.70
C VAL A 44 -8.82 -14.61 3.16
N ASP A 45 -7.85 -14.32 2.29
CA ASP A 45 -6.88 -15.29 1.78
C ASP A 45 -6.12 -15.99 2.92
N GLY A 46 -5.59 -15.23 3.88
CA GLY A 46 -4.95 -15.75 5.09
C GLY A 46 -5.87 -16.66 5.92
N LEU A 47 -7.15 -16.30 6.06
CA LEU A 47 -8.14 -17.12 6.77
C LEU A 47 -8.45 -18.43 6.03
N PHE A 48 -8.51 -18.42 4.70
CA PHE A 48 -8.67 -19.65 3.90
C PHE A 48 -7.51 -20.62 4.15
N VAL A 49 -6.28 -20.14 4.06
CA VAL A 49 -5.10 -20.97 4.27
C VAL A 49 -5.06 -21.51 5.71
N SER A 50 -5.28 -20.67 6.71
CA SER A 50 -5.20 -21.09 8.11
C SER A 50 -6.25 -22.13 8.51
N ASN A 51 -7.47 -22.03 7.98
CA ASN A 51 -8.58 -22.90 8.38
C ASN A 51 -8.70 -24.17 7.53
N VAL A 52 -8.25 -24.14 6.28
CA VAL A 52 -8.47 -25.27 5.33
C VAL A 52 -7.19 -26.04 5.06
N VAL A 53 -6.03 -25.37 5.02
CA VAL A 53 -4.76 -26.04 4.70
C VAL A 53 -4.06 -26.53 5.95
N GLY A 54 -3.85 -25.68 6.95
CA GLY A 54 -3.28 -26.05 8.23
C GLY A 54 -2.37 -25.01 8.86
N LYS A 55 -2.00 -25.22 10.12
CA LYS A 55 -1.19 -24.26 10.90
C LYS A 55 0.24 -24.14 10.40
N THR A 56 0.87 -25.27 10.04
CA THR A 56 2.27 -25.30 9.54
C THR A 56 2.37 -24.59 8.19
N GLU A 57 1.39 -24.82 7.32
CA GLU A 57 1.30 -24.20 5.99
C GLU A 57 1.02 -22.70 6.11
N PHE A 58 0.15 -22.29 7.01
CA PHE A 58 -0.09 -20.88 7.31
C PHE A 58 1.16 -20.19 7.87
N ALA A 59 1.91 -20.87 8.74
CA ALA A 59 3.19 -20.38 9.22
C ALA A 59 4.21 -20.23 8.08
N ALA A 60 4.28 -21.20 7.17
CA ALA A 60 5.17 -21.15 5.99
C ALA A 60 4.83 -19.97 5.07
N LEU A 61 3.53 -19.72 4.81
CA LEU A 61 3.05 -18.56 4.04
C LEU A 61 3.55 -17.26 4.67
N ASN A 62 3.27 -17.05 5.95
CA ASN A 62 3.65 -15.82 6.65
C ASN A 62 5.17 -15.62 6.73
N PHE A 63 5.92 -16.72 6.76
CA PHE A 63 7.38 -16.69 6.79
C PHE A 63 7.98 -16.19 5.47
N VAL A 64 7.41 -16.58 4.33
CA VAL A 64 7.87 -16.18 2.99
C VAL A 64 7.31 -14.84 2.54
N PHE A 65 6.16 -14.43 3.09
CA PHE A 65 5.46 -13.22 2.68
C PHE A 65 6.33 -11.93 2.66
N PRO A 66 7.18 -11.65 3.67
CA PRO A 66 8.06 -10.47 3.62
C PRO A 66 9.01 -10.48 2.42
N PHE A 67 9.55 -11.64 2.04
CA PHE A 67 10.41 -11.77 0.88
C PHE A 67 9.67 -11.47 -0.43
N ILE A 68 8.45 -12.01 -0.57
CA ILE A 68 7.58 -11.73 -1.72
C ILE A 68 7.24 -10.23 -1.78
N MET A 69 6.95 -9.60 -0.63
CA MET A 69 6.66 -8.17 -0.56
C MET A 69 7.86 -7.30 -0.96
N VAL A 70 9.08 -7.70 -0.63
CA VAL A 70 10.29 -6.99 -1.09
C VAL A 70 10.43 -7.08 -2.61
N LEU A 71 10.22 -8.25 -3.22
CA LEU A 71 10.26 -8.40 -4.68
C LEU A 71 9.16 -7.58 -5.36
N GLY A 72 7.93 -7.71 -4.90
CA GLY A 72 6.78 -6.98 -5.45
C GLY A 72 6.77 -5.49 -5.13
N GLY A 73 7.45 -5.09 -4.05
CA GLY A 73 7.61 -3.70 -3.61
C GLY A 73 8.24 -2.79 -4.66
N ALA A 74 9.06 -3.36 -5.56
CA ALA A 74 9.57 -2.65 -6.72
C ALA A 74 8.46 -2.14 -7.64
N GLY A 75 7.31 -2.85 -7.71
CA GLY A 75 6.13 -2.39 -8.44
C GLY A 75 5.52 -1.13 -7.83
N PHE A 76 5.40 -1.04 -6.51
CA PHE A 76 4.94 0.18 -5.83
C PHE A 76 5.91 1.34 -6.06
N MET A 77 7.21 1.10 -5.95
CA MET A 77 8.24 2.11 -6.20
C MET A 77 8.13 2.69 -7.61
N ILE A 78 8.03 1.85 -8.64
CA ILE A 78 7.88 2.28 -10.03
C ILE A 78 6.53 2.95 -10.25
N GLY A 79 5.45 2.41 -9.67
CA GLY A 79 4.09 2.93 -9.78
C GLY A 79 3.96 4.34 -9.24
N THR A 80 4.31 4.58 -7.99
CA THR A 80 4.17 5.91 -7.35
C THR A 80 5.14 6.93 -7.92
N GLY A 81 6.41 6.58 -8.06
CA GLY A 81 7.42 7.48 -8.61
C GLY A 81 7.23 7.77 -10.10
N GLY A 82 6.83 6.76 -10.87
CA GLY A 82 6.52 6.89 -12.31
C GLY A 82 5.27 7.72 -12.56
N THR A 83 4.22 7.49 -11.79
CA THR A 83 2.96 8.26 -11.85
C THR A 83 3.21 9.75 -11.60
N ALA A 84 4.01 10.08 -10.58
CA ALA A 84 4.36 11.46 -10.29
C ALA A 84 5.08 12.13 -11.49
N LEU A 85 6.05 11.44 -12.09
CA LEU A 85 6.78 11.96 -13.24
C LEU A 85 5.88 12.16 -14.47
N VAL A 86 5.04 11.18 -14.77
CA VAL A 86 4.12 11.22 -15.92
C VAL A 86 3.05 12.30 -15.73
N ALA A 87 2.46 12.41 -14.53
CA ALA A 87 1.47 13.45 -14.26
C ALA A 87 2.06 14.87 -14.31
N GLN A 88 3.32 15.07 -13.89
CA GLN A 88 4.03 16.34 -14.08
C GLN A 88 4.21 16.67 -15.59
N GLN A 89 4.55 15.68 -16.41
CA GLN A 89 4.68 15.87 -17.86
C GLN A 89 3.34 16.20 -18.52
N LEU A 90 2.24 15.59 -18.05
CA LEU A 90 0.87 15.95 -18.48
C LEU A 90 0.53 17.39 -18.09
N GLY A 91 0.87 17.82 -16.89
CA GLY A 91 0.69 19.21 -16.43
C GLY A 91 1.49 20.21 -17.25
N GLN A 92 2.68 19.83 -17.76
CA GLN A 92 3.48 20.62 -18.69
C GLN A 92 2.91 20.67 -20.12
N GLY A 93 1.77 20.00 -20.38
CA GLY A 93 1.15 19.92 -21.71
C GLY A 93 1.84 18.93 -22.66
N ASN A 94 2.82 18.15 -22.20
CA ASN A 94 3.58 17.24 -23.07
C ASN A 94 3.05 15.79 -22.99
N LYS A 95 1.88 15.57 -23.57
CA LYS A 95 1.21 14.26 -23.59
C LYS A 95 2.05 13.16 -24.27
N GLN A 96 2.78 13.51 -25.34
CA GLN A 96 3.62 12.54 -26.06
C GLN A 96 4.74 12.01 -25.16
N LYS A 97 5.44 12.91 -24.47
CA LYS A 97 6.50 12.53 -23.52
C LYS A 97 5.93 11.73 -22.34
N ALA A 98 4.76 12.09 -21.85
CA ALA A 98 4.08 11.36 -20.80
C ALA A 98 3.77 9.91 -21.20
N ASN A 99 3.22 9.68 -22.40
CA ASN A 99 2.96 8.35 -22.94
C ASN A 99 4.25 7.54 -23.15
N HIS A 100 5.31 8.18 -23.64
CA HIS A 100 6.61 7.53 -23.82
C HIS A 100 7.23 7.11 -22.47
N THR A 101 7.19 8.00 -21.46
CA THR A 101 7.64 7.69 -20.10
C THR A 101 6.78 6.58 -19.47
N PHE A 102 5.46 6.63 -19.64
CA PHE A 102 4.55 5.59 -19.16
C PHE A 102 4.88 4.23 -19.78
N THR A 103 5.11 4.19 -21.11
CA THR A 103 5.52 2.97 -21.82
C THR A 103 6.85 2.44 -21.29
N SER A 104 7.82 3.31 -21.02
CA SER A 104 9.09 2.95 -20.40
C SER A 104 8.92 2.34 -19.02
N MET A 105 8.04 2.89 -18.16
CA MET A 105 7.77 2.35 -16.83
C MET A 105 7.15 0.95 -16.91
N VAL A 106 6.16 0.76 -17.77
CA VAL A 106 5.49 -0.55 -17.94
C VAL A 106 6.47 -1.58 -18.52
N SER A 107 7.24 -1.23 -19.55
CA SER A 107 8.24 -2.11 -20.16
C SER A 107 9.33 -2.52 -19.17
N PHE A 108 9.81 -1.56 -18.37
CA PHE A 108 10.79 -1.82 -17.33
C PHE A 108 10.22 -2.72 -16.21
N THR A 109 8.96 -2.51 -15.83
CA THR A 109 8.28 -3.33 -14.82
C THR A 109 8.19 -4.78 -15.28
N ILE A 110 7.84 -5.03 -16.54
CA ILE A 110 7.80 -6.39 -17.10
C ILE A 110 9.19 -7.02 -17.08
N LEU A 111 10.19 -6.30 -17.59
CA LEU A 111 11.57 -6.80 -17.65
C LEU A 111 12.11 -7.12 -16.24
N LEU A 112 11.99 -6.17 -15.32
CA LEU A 112 12.43 -6.33 -13.93
C LEU A 112 11.67 -7.46 -13.24
N GLY A 113 10.34 -7.55 -13.45
CA GLY A 113 9.52 -8.61 -12.90
C GLY A 113 9.95 -10.00 -13.36
N VAL A 114 10.29 -10.16 -14.64
CA VAL A 114 10.83 -11.44 -15.16
C VAL A 114 12.19 -11.75 -14.53
N ILE A 115 13.09 -10.77 -14.44
CA ILE A 115 14.41 -10.96 -13.80
C ILE A 115 14.25 -11.36 -12.34
N LEU A 116 13.40 -10.65 -11.58
CA LEU A 116 13.14 -10.95 -10.17
C LEU A 116 12.45 -12.30 -9.98
N THR A 117 11.59 -12.71 -10.92
CA THR A 117 11.00 -14.07 -10.94
C THR A 117 12.10 -15.13 -11.03
N VAL A 118 13.01 -15.02 -12.00
CA VAL A 118 14.09 -16.02 -12.20
C VAL A 118 15.01 -16.07 -10.98
N ILE A 119 15.48 -14.92 -10.53
CA ILE A 119 16.34 -14.82 -9.34
C ILE A 119 15.61 -15.35 -8.10
N GLY A 120 14.38 -14.88 -7.85
CA GLY A 120 13.60 -15.24 -6.68
C GLY A 120 13.34 -16.75 -6.58
N ILE A 121 12.97 -17.41 -7.68
CA ILE A 121 12.77 -18.87 -7.73
C ILE A 121 14.08 -19.61 -7.43
N ALA A 122 15.22 -19.09 -7.91
CA ALA A 122 16.53 -19.71 -7.67
C ALA A 122 16.98 -19.58 -6.20
N VAL A 123 16.72 -18.43 -5.57
CA VAL A 123 17.23 -18.12 -4.21
C VAL A 123 16.24 -18.42 -3.08
N ILE A 124 14.98 -18.74 -3.36
CA ILE A 124 13.96 -18.89 -2.29
C ILE A 124 14.37 -19.93 -1.25
N ARG A 125 14.91 -21.08 -1.64
CA ARG A 125 15.32 -22.13 -0.71
C ARG A 125 16.47 -21.67 0.20
N PRO A 126 17.61 -21.17 -0.31
CA PRO A 126 18.66 -20.61 0.56
C PRO A 126 18.18 -19.45 1.42
N VAL A 127 17.27 -18.61 0.94
CA VAL A 127 16.68 -17.51 1.74
C VAL A 127 15.86 -18.08 2.90
N CYS A 128 15.01 -19.07 2.68
CA CYS A 128 14.25 -19.72 3.76
C CYS A 128 15.16 -20.33 4.82
N VAL A 129 16.24 -21.00 4.40
CA VAL A 129 17.24 -21.57 5.34
C VAL A 129 17.93 -20.46 6.15
N LEU A 130 18.36 -19.41 5.47
CA LEU A 130 19.06 -18.27 6.12
C LEU A 130 18.16 -17.55 7.13
N LEU A 131 16.86 -17.44 6.84
CA LEU A 131 15.89 -16.84 7.74
C LEU A 131 15.48 -17.76 8.90
N GLY A 132 15.91 -19.03 8.91
CA GLY A 132 15.67 -19.95 10.00
C GLY A 132 14.39 -20.78 9.88
N ALA A 133 13.93 -21.09 8.66
CA ALA A 133 12.81 -22.00 8.45
C ALA A 133 13.11 -23.38 9.04
N THR A 134 12.16 -23.95 9.80
CA THR A 134 12.31 -25.28 10.37
C THR A 134 12.26 -26.38 9.27
N PRO A 135 12.86 -27.55 9.48
CA PRO A 135 12.80 -28.65 8.51
C PRO A 135 11.39 -29.03 8.08
N GLU A 136 10.42 -28.85 8.97
CA GLU A 136 9.00 -29.14 8.74
C GLU A 136 8.32 -28.09 7.83
N MET A 137 8.75 -26.82 7.91
CA MET A 137 8.17 -25.72 7.15
C MET A 137 8.85 -25.49 5.79
N ILE A 138 10.11 -25.89 5.63
CA ILE A 138 10.94 -25.46 4.50
C ILE A 138 10.34 -25.85 3.14
N GLU A 139 9.78 -27.04 3.01
CA GLU A 139 9.16 -27.48 1.74
C GLU A 139 7.90 -26.66 1.44
N GLY A 140 7.06 -26.37 2.44
CA GLY A 140 5.91 -25.46 2.31
C GLY A 140 6.34 -24.05 1.88
N CYS A 141 7.37 -23.49 2.52
CA CYS A 141 7.96 -22.21 2.16
C CYS A 141 8.45 -22.18 0.70
N VAL A 142 9.14 -23.23 0.26
CA VAL A 142 9.69 -23.32 -1.10
C VAL A 142 8.60 -23.47 -2.14
N VAL A 143 7.60 -24.33 -1.89
CA VAL A 143 6.47 -24.55 -2.81
C VAL A 143 5.66 -23.27 -2.95
N TYR A 144 5.20 -22.69 -1.84
CA TYR A 144 4.43 -21.46 -1.86
C TYR A 144 5.22 -20.31 -2.50
N GLY A 145 6.49 -20.15 -2.06
CA GLY A 145 7.35 -19.10 -2.57
C GLY A 145 7.60 -19.21 -4.06
N ARG A 146 7.95 -20.38 -4.59
CA ARG A 146 8.19 -20.58 -6.04
C ARG A 146 6.97 -20.29 -6.87
N VAL A 147 5.81 -20.80 -6.47
CA VAL A 147 4.56 -20.56 -7.20
C VAL A 147 4.18 -19.08 -7.19
N THR A 148 4.20 -18.44 -6.02
CA THR A 148 3.85 -17.00 -5.93
C THR A 148 4.86 -16.12 -6.67
N ILE A 149 6.17 -16.39 -6.55
CA ILE A 149 7.23 -15.66 -7.24
C ILE A 149 7.13 -15.80 -8.77
N ALA A 150 6.61 -16.91 -9.28
CA ALA A 150 6.37 -17.06 -10.73
C ALA A 150 5.44 -15.97 -11.29
N PHE A 151 4.61 -15.37 -10.46
CA PHE A 151 3.69 -14.28 -10.82
C PHE A 151 4.20 -12.88 -10.44
N THR A 152 5.46 -12.72 -10.02
CA THR A 152 6.02 -11.42 -9.57
C THR A 152 5.84 -10.33 -10.63
N ALA A 153 6.04 -10.63 -11.90
CA ALA A 153 5.82 -9.65 -12.97
C ALA A 153 4.37 -9.15 -13.03
N ALA A 154 3.40 -10.04 -12.84
CA ALA A 154 1.98 -9.68 -12.79
C ALA A 154 1.65 -8.86 -11.53
N PHE A 155 2.21 -9.23 -10.38
CA PHE A 155 2.05 -8.49 -9.13
C PHE A 155 2.62 -7.07 -9.22
N MET A 156 3.82 -6.93 -9.78
CA MET A 156 4.42 -5.61 -10.02
C MET A 156 3.57 -4.76 -10.98
N LEU A 157 3.06 -5.35 -12.07
CA LEU A 157 2.18 -4.65 -13.01
C LEU A 157 0.89 -4.21 -12.36
N GLN A 158 0.26 -5.05 -11.53
CA GLN A 158 -0.93 -4.68 -10.77
C GLN A 158 -0.68 -3.43 -9.91
N ASN A 159 0.42 -3.39 -9.17
CA ASN A 159 0.78 -2.25 -8.32
C ASN A 159 1.07 -0.98 -9.14
N VAL A 160 1.77 -1.13 -10.25
CA VAL A 160 2.03 -0.01 -11.19
C VAL A 160 0.72 0.54 -11.73
N PHE A 161 -0.19 -0.30 -12.21
CA PHE A 161 -1.45 0.16 -12.79
C PHE A 161 -2.42 0.73 -11.76
N GLN A 162 -2.39 0.28 -10.49
CA GLN A 162 -3.17 0.91 -9.43
C GLN A 162 -2.88 2.42 -9.31
N SER A 163 -1.61 2.80 -9.45
CA SER A 163 -1.20 4.21 -9.43
C SER A 163 -1.50 4.92 -10.76
N PHE A 164 -1.16 4.30 -11.89
CA PHE A 164 -1.33 4.94 -13.21
C PHE A 164 -2.78 5.11 -13.64
N LEU A 165 -3.71 4.26 -13.20
CA LEU A 165 -5.14 4.43 -13.50
C LEU A 165 -5.72 5.70 -12.86
N ALA A 166 -5.20 6.13 -11.72
CA ALA A 166 -5.54 7.42 -11.12
C ALA A 166 -5.00 8.59 -11.99
N ALA A 167 -3.75 8.50 -12.48
CA ALA A 167 -3.16 9.50 -13.38
C ALA A 167 -3.82 9.53 -14.76
N ALA A 168 -4.38 8.42 -15.20
CA ALA A 168 -5.15 8.33 -16.44
C ALA A 168 -6.60 8.84 -16.33
N GLU A 169 -6.98 9.44 -15.18
CA GLU A 169 -8.36 9.87 -14.86
C GLU A 169 -9.38 8.70 -14.86
N LYS A 170 -8.91 7.48 -14.60
CA LYS A 170 -9.72 6.27 -14.56
C LYS A 170 -9.68 5.53 -13.20
N PRO A 171 -9.81 6.23 -12.05
CA PRO A 171 -9.72 5.56 -10.74
C PRO A 171 -10.83 4.52 -10.52
N LYS A 172 -12.01 4.71 -11.14
CA LYS A 172 -13.09 3.71 -11.09
C LYS A 172 -12.73 2.41 -11.81
N LEU A 173 -11.97 2.50 -12.92
CA LEU A 173 -11.47 1.31 -13.60
C LEU A 173 -10.45 0.59 -12.72
N GLY A 174 -9.60 1.32 -11.99
CA GLY A 174 -8.68 0.75 -11.01
C GLY A 174 -9.40 -0.05 -9.93
N LEU A 175 -10.46 0.52 -9.36
CA LEU A 175 -11.32 -0.18 -8.42
C LEU A 175 -11.93 -1.46 -9.02
N PHE A 176 -12.52 -1.36 -10.22
CA PHE A 176 -13.12 -2.51 -10.90
C PHE A 176 -12.12 -3.64 -11.13
N VAL A 177 -10.93 -3.31 -11.63
CA VAL A 177 -9.86 -4.29 -11.89
C VAL A 177 -9.39 -4.95 -10.58
N THR A 178 -9.22 -4.17 -9.52
CA THR A 178 -8.82 -4.71 -8.21
C THR A 178 -9.87 -5.63 -7.61
N VAL A 179 -11.15 -5.26 -7.73
CA VAL A 179 -12.27 -6.12 -7.28
C VAL A 179 -12.31 -7.41 -8.11
N ALA A 180 -12.15 -7.32 -9.44
CA ALA A 180 -12.10 -8.49 -10.32
C ALA A 180 -10.92 -9.41 -9.95
N ALA A 181 -9.73 -8.86 -9.68
CA ALA A 181 -8.56 -9.61 -9.24
C ALA A 181 -8.80 -10.32 -7.89
N GLY A 182 -9.33 -9.61 -6.90
CA GLY A 182 -9.63 -10.18 -5.58
C GLY A 182 -10.75 -11.23 -5.61
N LEU A 183 -11.79 -11.03 -6.41
CA LEU A 183 -12.84 -12.04 -6.60
C LEU A 183 -12.29 -13.28 -7.32
N THR A 184 -11.41 -13.09 -8.31
CA THR A 184 -10.74 -14.22 -8.99
C THR A 184 -9.92 -15.03 -7.99
N ASN A 185 -9.12 -14.36 -7.15
CA ASN A 185 -8.38 -15.02 -6.07
C ASN A 185 -9.31 -15.80 -5.14
N ALA A 186 -10.34 -15.17 -4.57
CA ALA A 186 -11.26 -15.81 -3.61
C ALA A 186 -12.00 -17.02 -4.21
N VAL A 187 -12.46 -16.92 -5.46
CA VAL A 187 -13.11 -18.03 -6.16
C VAL A 187 -12.13 -19.17 -6.41
N LEU A 188 -10.90 -18.85 -6.85
CA LEU A 188 -9.89 -19.86 -7.11
C LEU A 188 -9.34 -20.50 -5.83
N ASP A 189 -9.28 -19.78 -4.71
CA ASP A 189 -9.00 -20.35 -3.39
C ASP A 189 -10.04 -21.43 -3.03
N ALA A 190 -11.32 -21.12 -3.18
CA ALA A 190 -12.37 -22.10 -2.94
C ALA A 190 -12.24 -23.32 -3.87
N VAL A 191 -11.91 -23.12 -5.14
CA VAL A 191 -11.76 -24.23 -6.12
C VAL A 191 -10.50 -25.04 -5.85
N PHE A 192 -9.34 -24.40 -5.69
CA PHE A 192 -8.06 -25.10 -5.59
C PHE A 192 -7.80 -25.66 -4.20
N ILE A 193 -8.18 -24.92 -3.14
CA ILE A 193 -7.93 -25.34 -1.77
C ILE A 193 -9.05 -26.27 -1.29
N ALA A 194 -10.32 -25.85 -1.36
CA ALA A 194 -11.43 -26.63 -0.86
C ALA A 194 -11.89 -27.72 -1.84
N GLY A 195 -11.92 -27.43 -3.16
CA GLY A 195 -12.37 -28.37 -4.19
C GLY A 195 -11.30 -29.41 -4.53
N PHE A 196 -10.16 -28.98 -5.07
CA PHE A 196 -9.10 -29.87 -5.53
C PHE A 196 -8.12 -30.30 -4.44
N ARG A 197 -8.15 -29.65 -3.28
CA ARG A 197 -7.25 -29.94 -2.13
C ARG A 197 -5.77 -29.82 -2.48
N TRP A 198 -5.41 -28.83 -3.32
CA TRP A 198 -4.01 -28.57 -3.69
C TRP A 198 -3.21 -27.87 -2.58
N GLY A 199 -3.83 -27.63 -1.43
CA GLY A 199 -3.17 -27.04 -0.26
C GLY A 199 -2.51 -25.71 -0.56
N LEU A 200 -1.29 -25.52 -0.07
CA LEU A 200 -0.54 -24.27 -0.18
C LEU A 200 -0.20 -23.88 -1.63
N ALA A 201 0.02 -24.87 -2.51
CA ALA A 201 0.24 -24.60 -3.94
C ALA A 201 -1.01 -24.04 -4.61
N GLY A 202 -2.20 -24.51 -4.19
CA GLY A 202 -3.49 -23.98 -4.66
C GLY A 202 -3.70 -22.53 -4.26
N ALA A 203 -3.40 -22.17 -3.00
CA ALA A 203 -3.44 -20.78 -2.52
C ALA A 203 -2.50 -19.87 -3.32
N ALA A 204 -1.25 -20.30 -3.53
CA ALA A 204 -0.26 -19.54 -4.29
C ALA A 204 -0.69 -19.33 -5.75
N LEU A 205 -1.29 -20.34 -6.39
CA LEU A 205 -1.82 -20.23 -7.75
C LEU A 205 -3.01 -19.28 -7.83
N ALA A 206 -3.95 -19.37 -6.89
CA ALA A 206 -5.12 -18.51 -6.84
C ALA A 206 -4.71 -17.05 -6.70
N THR A 207 -3.78 -16.76 -5.78
CA THR A 207 -3.21 -15.41 -5.60
C THR A 207 -2.52 -14.94 -6.88
N GLY A 208 -1.66 -15.77 -7.47
CA GLY A 208 -0.95 -15.43 -8.72
C GLY A 208 -1.88 -15.15 -9.89
N LEU A 209 -2.93 -15.95 -10.08
CA LEU A 209 -3.92 -15.74 -11.15
C LEU A 209 -4.76 -14.47 -10.90
N GLY A 210 -5.09 -14.15 -9.64
CA GLY A 210 -5.68 -12.87 -9.28
C GLY A 210 -4.78 -11.69 -9.68
N GLN A 211 -3.49 -11.78 -9.41
CA GLN A 211 -2.49 -10.78 -9.82
C GLN A 211 -2.38 -10.66 -11.36
N VAL A 212 -2.50 -11.78 -12.10
CA VAL A 212 -2.55 -11.74 -13.57
C VAL A 212 -3.75 -10.94 -14.06
N VAL A 213 -4.93 -11.15 -13.48
CA VAL A 213 -6.11 -10.33 -13.79
C VAL A 213 -5.85 -8.85 -13.50
N GLY A 214 -5.28 -8.55 -12.32
CA GLY A 214 -4.95 -7.19 -11.89
C GLY A 214 -3.92 -6.47 -12.76
N GLY A 215 -2.96 -7.21 -13.34
CA GLY A 215 -1.90 -6.66 -14.19
C GLY A 215 -2.26 -6.66 -15.68
N VAL A 216 -2.87 -7.73 -16.18
CA VAL A 216 -3.11 -7.90 -17.64
C VAL A 216 -4.33 -7.12 -18.12
N LEU A 217 -5.41 -7.00 -17.34
CA LEU A 217 -6.57 -6.22 -17.78
C LEU A 217 -6.24 -4.74 -18.05
N PRO A 218 -5.54 -4.02 -17.16
CA PRO A 218 -5.11 -2.66 -17.48
C PRO A 218 -4.10 -2.60 -18.62
N LEU A 219 -3.20 -3.58 -18.74
CA LEU A 219 -2.25 -3.65 -19.84
C LEU A 219 -2.98 -3.69 -21.19
N ILE A 220 -4.00 -4.55 -21.31
CA ILE A 220 -4.84 -4.63 -22.52
C ILE A 220 -5.59 -3.32 -22.76
N TYR A 221 -6.13 -2.70 -21.69
CA TYR A 221 -6.84 -1.44 -21.79
C TYR A 221 -5.95 -0.33 -22.37
N PHE A 222 -4.73 -0.18 -21.88
CA PHE A 222 -3.80 0.88 -22.34
C PHE A 222 -3.13 0.58 -23.69
N LEU A 223 -3.07 -0.70 -24.11
CA LEU A 223 -2.58 -1.08 -25.45
C LEU A 223 -3.62 -0.82 -26.54
N ARG A 224 -4.89 -0.82 -26.21
CA ARG A 224 -5.99 -0.53 -27.14
C ARG A 224 -6.25 0.98 -27.20
N PRO A 225 -6.79 1.50 -28.31
CA PRO A 225 -7.31 2.86 -28.35
C PRO A 225 -8.33 3.06 -27.23
N ASN A 226 -8.12 4.05 -26.39
CA ASN A 226 -8.96 4.34 -25.23
C ASN A 226 -9.15 5.85 -25.06
N ASP A 227 -10.10 6.23 -24.19
CA ASP A 227 -10.49 7.62 -23.92
C ASP A 227 -9.76 8.24 -22.72
N SER A 228 -8.67 7.62 -22.24
CA SER A 228 -7.91 8.13 -21.11
C SER A 228 -6.79 9.12 -21.54
N LEU A 229 -6.20 9.79 -20.55
CA LEU A 229 -5.06 10.68 -20.81
C LEU A 229 -3.81 9.91 -21.25
N LEU A 230 -3.68 8.64 -20.84
CA LEU A 230 -2.50 7.80 -21.08
C LEU A 230 -2.80 6.69 -22.08
N GLN A 231 -1.83 6.42 -22.94
CA GLN A 231 -1.82 5.29 -23.87
C GLN A 231 -0.42 4.68 -23.91
N LEU A 232 -0.35 3.36 -24.01
CA LEU A 232 0.92 2.67 -24.29
C LEU A 232 1.26 2.79 -25.77
N GLU A 233 2.52 3.08 -26.04
CA GLU A 233 3.06 3.05 -27.40
C GLU A 233 3.19 1.60 -27.88
N LYS A 234 3.02 1.39 -29.19
CA LYS A 234 3.10 0.04 -29.77
C LYS A 234 4.50 -0.58 -29.70
N LYS A 235 5.52 0.26 -29.56
CA LYS A 235 6.91 -0.21 -29.43
C LYS A 235 7.35 -0.08 -27.97
N PRO A 236 7.90 -1.16 -27.37
CA PRO A 236 8.50 -1.08 -26.04
C PRO A 236 9.61 -0.01 -26.03
N SER A 237 9.67 0.75 -24.96
CA SER A 237 10.68 1.77 -24.75
C SER A 237 11.35 1.56 -23.38
N LEU A 238 12.65 1.76 -23.32
CA LEU A 238 13.44 1.69 -22.08
C LEU A 238 14.36 2.91 -22.01
N GLU A 239 13.84 3.98 -21.42
CA GLU A 239 14.65 5.17 -21.12
C GLU A 239 15.20 5.12 -19.70
N ILE A 240 16.49 4.91 -19.55
CA ILE A 240 17.16 4.73 -18.26
C ILE A 240 16.99 5.95 -17.34
N LYS A 241 17.10 7.18 -17.86
CA LYS A 241 17.01 8.41 -17.05
C LYS A 241 15.65 8.59 -16.38
N PRO A 242 14.49 8.52 -17.09
CA PRO A 242 13.18 8.53 -16.46
C PRO A 242 12.97 7.39 -15.48
N ILE A 243 13.44 6.17 -15.81
CA ILE A 243 13.32 4.99 -14.95
C ILE A 243 14.05 5.23 -13.62
N LEU A 244 15.32 5.63 -13.65
CA LEU A 244 16.08 5.91 -12.44
C LEU A 244 15.45 7.04 -11.60
N LYS A 245 14.94 8.08 -12.28
CA LYS A 245 14.24 9.19 -11.62
C LYS A 245 12.96 8.70 -10.93
N ALA A 246 12.18 7.86 -11.60
CA ALA A 246 10.97 7.27 -11.03
C ALA A 246 11.29 6.35 -9.85
N CYS A 247 12.26 5.46 -9.98
CA CYS A 247 12.71 4.57 -8.89
C CYS A 247 13.21 5.37 -7.68
N GLY A 248 14.06 6.39 -7.91
CA GLY A 248 14.52 7.27 -6.84
C GLY A 248 13.39 8.04 -6.17
N ASN A 249 12.40 8.48 -6.95
CA ASN A 249 11.26 9.23 -6.43
C ASN A 249 10.27 8.34 -5.64
N GLY A 250 10.07 7.09 -6.08
CA GLY A 250 9.19 6.14 -5.41
C GLY A 250 9.88 5.26 -4.37
N SER A 251 11.18 5.46 -4.09
CA SER A 251 11.96 4.66 -3.16
C SER A 251 11.40 4.62 -1.73
N SER A 252 10.63 5.64 -1.34
CA SER A 252 9.92 5.71 -0.06
C SER A 252 8.97 4.52 0.15
N GLU A 253 8.29 4.06 -0.90
CA GLU A 253 7.35 2.94 -0.82
C GLU A 253 8.08 1.62 -0.56
N MET A 254 9.15 1.37 -1.29
CA MET A 254 9.98 0.17 -1.08
C MET A 254 10.63 0.19 0.30
N MET A 255 11.15 1.34 0.73
CA MET A 255 11.73 1.54 2.06
C MET A 255 10.70 1.25 3.16
N SER A 256 9.47 1.77 3.02
CA SER A 256 8.38 1.55 3.97
C SER A 256 8.03 0.07 4.09
N ASN A 257 7.94 -0.67 2.98
CA ASN A 257 7.60 -2.09 2.99
C ASN A 257 8.68 -2.93 3.72
N ILE A 258 9.96 -2.69 3.41
CA ILE A 258 11.08 -3.36 4.07
C ILE A 258 11.10 -3.02 5.56
N ALA A 259 11.00 -1.74 5.89
CA ALA A 259 11.03 -1.26 7.28
C ALA A 259 9.87 -1.83 8.10
N THR A 260 8.65 -1.87 7.55
CA THR A 260 7.47 -2.45 8.22
C THR A 260 7.68 -3.93 8.57
N SER A 261 8.26 -4.70 7.64
CA SER A 261 8.55 -6.12 7.88
C SER A 261 9.56 -6.30 9.03
N LEU A 262 10.64 -5.52 9.04
CA LEU A 262 11.65 -5.57 10.11
C LEU A 262 11.08 -5.14 11.47
N VAL A 263 10.28 -4.09 11.49
CA VAL A 263 9.67 -3.58 12.72
C VAL A 263 8.62 -4.54 13.27
N SER A 264 7.84 -5.20 12.41
CA SER A 264 6.90 -6.24 12.86
C SER A 264 7.60 -7.41 13.55
N MET A 265 8.77 -7.84 13.04
CA MET A 265 9.58 -8.86 13.72
C MET A 265 10.06 -8.37 15.09
N LEU A 266 10.46 -7.10 15.19
CA LEU A 266 10.91 -6.50 16.44
C LEU A 266 9.75 -6.41 17.48
N TYR A 267 8.55 -6.05 17.04
CA TYR A 267 7.36 -6.08 17.91
C TYR A 267 7.10 -7.48 18.47
N ASN A 268 7.10 -8.49 17.61
CA ASN A 268 6.90 -9.87 18.03
C ASN A 268 7.97 -10.32 19.06
N PHE A 269 9.23 -9.96 18.82
CA PHE A 269 10.30 -10.27 19.78
C PHE A 269 10.10 -9.60 21.15
N GLN A 270 9.75 -8.33 21.17
CA GLN A 270 9.48 -7.61 22.42
C GLN A 270 8.23 -8.15 23.14
N LEU A 271 7.17 -8.43 22.41
CA LEU A 271 5.94 -8.98 22.99
C LEU A 271 6.16 -10.36 23.58
N LEU A 272 6.90 -11.25 22.90
CA LEU A 272 7.28 -12.55 23.46
C LEU A 272 8.10 -12.41 24.76
N LYS A 273 8.99 -11.43 24.81
CA LYS A 273 9.82 -11.18 25.99
C LYS A 273 9.02 -10.68 27.19
N TYR A 274 8.05 -9.77 27.00
CA TYR A 274 7.33 -9.08 28.08
C TYR A 274 6.01 -9.73 28.47
N ILE A 275 5.30 -10.34 27.50
CA ILE A 275 3.93 -10.86 27.69
C ILE A 275 3.82 -12.35 27.35
N GLY A 276 4.68 -12.84 26.43
CA GLY A 276 4.56 -14.18 25.88
C GLY A 276 3.65 -14.25 24.64
N GLU A 277 3.05 -15.42 24.40
CA GLU A 277 2.24 -15.69 23.20
C GLU A 277 0.96 -14.84 23.13
N ASP A 278 0.38 -14.51 24.28
CA ASP A 278 -0.82 -13.66 24.35
C ASP A 278 -0.55 -12.25 23.81
N GLY A 279 0.64 -11.70 24.04
CA GLY A 279 1.03 -10.41 23.47
C GLY A 279 1.13 -10.43 21.97
N VAL A 280 1.69 -11.50 21.39
CA VAL A 280 1.78 -11.67 19.93
C VAL A 280 0.39 -11.83 19.31
N SER A 281 -0.49 -12.57 19.99
CA SER A 281 -1.88 -12.77 19.57
C SER A 281 -2.66 -11.46 19.57
N ALA A 282 -2.56 -10.68 20.65
CA ALA A 282 -3.18 -9.35 20.74
C ALA A 282 -2.68 -8.42 19.63
N TYR A 283 -1.35 -8.40 19.37
CA TYR A 283 -0.76 -7.59 18.29
C TYR A 283 -1.27 -8.01 16.91
N GLY A 284 -1.45 -9.31 16.68
CA GLY A 284 -2.05 -9.81 15.43
C GLY A 284 -3.43 -9.21 15.16
N VAL A 285 -4.29 -9.15 16.19
CA VAL A 285 -5.62 -8.51 16.09
C VAL A 285 -5.51 -7.03 15.74
N LEU A 286 -4.60 -6.31 16.41
CA LEU A 286 -4.35 -4.89 16.13
C LEU A 286 -3.90 -4.68 14.69
N MET A 287 -3.02 -5.54 14.18
CA MET A 287 -2.51 -5.45 12.81
C MET A 287 -3.61 -5.60 11.75
N TYR A 288 -4.56 -6.52 11.92
CA TYR A 288 -5.67 -6.66 10.97
C TYR A 288 -6.51 -5.38 10.87
N VAL A 289 -6.83 -4.77 11.99
CA VAL A 289 -7.58 -3.49 11.99
C VAL A 289 -6.73 -2.35 11.43
N GLN A 290 -5.45 -2.31 11.79
CA GLN A 290 -4.52 -1.31 11.28
C GLN A 290 -4.42 -1.36 9.75
N PHE A 291 -4.33 -2.54 9.14
CA PHE A 291 -4.27 -2.67 7.69
C PHE A 291 -5.45 -2.02 6.99
N ILE A 292 -6.67 -2.20 7.52
CA ILE A 292 -7.89 -1.60 6.96
C ILE A 292 -7.87 -0.08 7.14
N PHE A 293 -7.50 0.43 8.32
CA PHE A 293 -7.51 1.85 8.61
C PHE A 293 -6.42 2.62 7.83
N ILE A 294 -5.23 2.06 7.75
CA ILE A 294 -4.12 2.64 6.98
C ILE A 294 -4.42 2.60 5.47
N ALA A 295 -5.13 1.60 4.98
CA ALA A 295 -5.55 1.51 3.58
C ALA A 295 -6.35 2.74 3.13
N ILE A 296 -7.14 3.36 4.01
CA ILE A 296 -7.86 4.61 3.73
C ILE A 296 -6.87 5.73 3.38
N SER A 297 -5.84 5.89 4.18
CA SER A 297 -4.82 6.93 4.00
C SER A 297 -3.93 6.68 2.78
N ILE A 298 -3.54 5.42 2.55
CA ILE A 298 -2.77 5.03 1.35
C ILE A 298 -3.61 5.26 0.09
N GLY A 299 -4.87 4.83 0.08
CA GLY A 299 -5.78 5.01 -1.05
C GLY A 299 -6.03 6.49 -1.36
N TYR A 300 -6.15 7.32 -0.33
CA TYR A 300 -6.22 8.76 -0.51
C TYR A 300 -4.93 9.32 -1.12
N SER A 301 -3.77 8.93 -0.60
CA SER A 301 -2.46 9.37 -1.10
C SER A 301 -2.23 8.98 -2.57
N ILE A 302 -2.56 7.74 -2.95
CA ILE A 302 -2.50 7.28 -4.35
C ILE A 302 -3.41 8.10 -5.25
N GLY A 303 -4.65 8.38 -4.80
CA GLY A 303 -5.62 9.13 -5.59
C GLY A 303 -5.27 10.60 -5.76
N VAL A 304 -4.72 11.26 -4.72
CA VAL A 304 -4.40 12.69 -4.76
C VAL A 304 -3.03 12.97 -5.41
N SER A 305 -2.10 12.03 -5.37
CA SER A 305 -0.74 12.19 -5.90
C SER A 305 -0.69 12.66 -7.36
N PRO A 306 -1.42 12.08 -8.33
CA PRO A 306 -1.40 12.57 -9.72
C PRO A 306 -2.00 13.97 -9.87
N ILE A 307 -2.97 14.37 -9.04
CA ILE A 307 -3.53 15.73 -9.06
C ILE A 307 -2.46 16.74 -8.63
N VAL A 308 -1.78 16.47 -7.52
CA VAL A 308 -0.67 17.30 -7.00
C VAL A 308 0.45 17.39 -8.03
N SER A 309 0.84 16.26 -8.61
CA SER A 309 1.91 16.20 -9.64
C SER A 309 1.55 16.97 -10.89
N TYR A 310 0.29 16.89 -11.34
CA TYR A 310 -0.21 17.63 -12.51
C TYR A 310 -0.12 19.14 -12.29
N HIS A 311 -0.69 19.66 -11.20
CA HIS A 311 -0.67 21.09 -10.91
C HIS A 311 0.74 21.63 -10.66
N TYR A 312 1.60 20.81 -10.03
CA TYR A 312 3.02 21.17 -9.90
C TYR A 312 3.70 21.26 -11.28
N GLY A 313 3.43 20.31 -12.18
CA GLY A 313 3.93 20.34 -13.56
C GLY A 313 3.41 21.51 -14.37
N ALA A 314 2.14 21.88 -14.17
CA ALA A 314 1.48 23.04 -14.81
C ALA A 314 1.89 24.38 -14.18
N GLN A 315 2.69 24.38 -13.11
CA GLN A 315 3.06 25.58 -12.32
C GLN A 315 1.86 26.34 -11.72
N ASP A 316 0.74 25.63 -11.52
CA ASP A 316 -0.43 26.18 -10.80
C ASP A 316 -0.24 26.06 -9.30
N TYR A 317 0.55 26.95 -8.76
CA TYR A 317 0.87 27.00 -7.32
C TYR A 317 -0.33 27.37 -6.45
N THR A 318 -1.32 28.04 -7.04
CA THR A 318 -2.56 28.38 -6.31
C THR A 318 -3.35 27.13 -5.98
N GLU A 319 -3.54 26.27 -6.98
CA GLU A 319 -4.23 24.99 -6.78
C GLU A 319 -3.38 24.02 -5.96
N LEU A 320 -2.06 24.02 -6.13
CA LEU A 320 -1.15 23.23 -5.31
C LEU A 320 -1.28 23.54 -3.82
N LYS A 321 -1.35 24.82 -3.45
CA LYS A 321 -1.59 25.27 -2.08
C LYS A 321 -2.98 24.88 -1.56
N ASN A 322 -3.99 25.01 -2.42
CA ASN A 322 -5.35 24.58 -2.14
C ASN A 322 -5.41 23.07 -1.82
N LEU A 323 -4.77 22.24 -2.66
CA LEU A 323 -4.68 20.80 -2.49
C LEU A 323 -3.96 20.41 -1.20
N LEU A 324 -2.81 21.03 -0.90
CA LEU A 324 -2.09 20.78 0.34
C LEU A 324 -2.95 21.07 1.57
N ARG A 325 -3.56 22.28 1.62
CA ARG A 325 -4.42 22.67 2.76
C ARG A 325 -5.58 21.70 2.94
N LYS A 326 -6.29 21.37 1.86
CA LYS A 326 -7.45 20.48 1.92
C LYS A 326 -7.06 19.07 2.31
N SER A 327 -5.95 18.56 1.77
CA SER A 327 -5.47 17.20 2.07
C SER A 327 -5.00 17.07 3.51
N VAL A 328 -4.29 18.06 4.04
CA VAL A 328 -3.91 18.08 5.47
C VAL A 328 -5.15 18.10 6.37
N THR A 329 -6.13 18.98 6.04
CA THR A 329 -7.40 19.02 6.80
C THR A 329 -8.13 17.67 6.75
N LEU A 330 -8.26 17.06 5.58
CA LEU A 330 -8.90 15.75 5.43
C LEU A 330 -8.15 14.65 6.19
N ALA A 331 -6.81 14.60 6.07
CA ALA A 331 -6.00 13.61 6.75
C ALA A 331 -6.16 13.68 8.27
N LEU A 332 -6.15 14.88 8.84
CA LEU A 332 -6.35 15.09 10.29
C LEU A 332 -7.80 14.78 10.71
N THR A 333 -8.79 15.23 9.95
CA THR A 333 -10.21 14.96 10.25
C THR A 333 -10.51 13.46 10.21
N VAL A 334 -10.03 12.76 9.17
CA VAL A 334 -10.16 11.30 9.06
C VAL A 334 -9.37 10.62 10.19
N GLY A 335 -8.18 11.12 10.52
CA GLY A 335 -7.38 10.60 11.63
C GLY A 335 -8.12 10.67 12.97
N VAL A 336 -8.77 11.80 13.28
CA VAL A 336 -9.63 11.95 14.49
C VAL A 336 -10.79 10.95 14.45
N ALA A 337 -11.46 10.83 13.31
CA ALA A 337 -12.58 9.89 13.16
C ALA A 337 -12.15 8.43 13.34
N LEU A 338 -11.03 8.03 12.73
CA LEU A 338 -10.48 6.67 12.88
C LEU A 338 -10.02 6.38 14.30
N MET A 339 -9.36 7.33 14.96
CA MET A 339 -8.98 7.21 16.37
C MET A 339 -10.21 7.02 17.25
N ALA A 340 -11.22 7.88 17.11
CA ALA A 340 -12.46 7.79 17.88
C ALA A 340 -13.18 6.46 17.63
N LEU A 341 -13.27 6.03 16.37
CA LEU A 341 -13.84 4.73 16.00
C LEU A 341 -13.07 3.58 16.61
N ALA A 342 -11.73 3.61 16.56
CA ALA A 342 -10.88 2.57 17.13
C ALA A 342 -11.05 2.44 18.64
N ILE A 343 -11.11 3.56 19.35
CA ILE A 343 -11.33 3.58 20.81
C ILE A 343 -12.73 3.05 21.14
N ALA A 344 -13.77 3.51 20.44
CA ALA A 344 -15.15 3.10 20.69
C ALA A 344 -15.39 1.62 20.34
N ALA A 345 -14.75 1.13 19.27
CA ALA A 345 -14.91 -0.24 18.78
C ALA A 345 -13.84 -1.22 19.32
N ALA A 346 -12.95 -0.79 20.22
CA ALA A 346 -11.90 -1.65 20.78
C ALA A 346 -12.46 -2.94 21.41
N GLY A 347 -13.56 -2.83 22.17
CA GLY A 347 -14.25 -4.00 22.76
C GLY A 347 -14.84 -4.93 21.71
N PRO A 348 -15.72 -4.45 20.80
CA PRO A 348 -16.26 -5.25 19.70
C PRO A 348 -15.19 -5.92 18.84
N PHE A 349 -14.13 -5.20 18.44
CA PHE A 349 -13.04 -5.77 17.66
C PHE A 349 -12.30 -6.87 18.44
N ALA A 350 -11.91 -6.60 19.67
CA ALA A 350 -11.27 -7.63 20.51
C ALA A 350 -12.19 -8.86 20.69
N TYR A 351 -13.48 -8.66 20.91
CA TYR A 351 -14.43 -9.75 21.11
C TYR A 351 -14.55 -10.68 19.91
N VAL A 352 -14.57 -10.12 18.69
CA VAL A 352 -14.69 -10.91 17.45
C VAL A 352 -13.52 -11.89 17.28
N PHE A 353 -12.31 -11.47 17.68
CA PHE A 353 -11.09 -12.27 17.45
C PHE A 353 -10.70 -13.13 18.65
N VAL A 354 -10.89 -12.64 19.87
CA VAL A 354 -10.35 -13.25 21.09
C VAL A 354 -11.36 -13.32 22.24
N GLY A 355 -12.67 -13.20 21.95
CA GLY A 355 -13.74 -13.23 22.96
C GLY A 355 -13.93 -14.58 23.68
N PHE A 356 -13.22 -15.62 23.24
CA PHE A 356 -13.20 -16.94 23.88
C PHE A 356 -12.29 -17.02 25.11
N ASP A 357 -11.38 -16.06 25.31
CA ASP A 357 -10.44 -15.97 26.43
C ASP A 357 -10.55 -14.58 27.07
N GLU A 358 -11.00 -14.53 28.34
CA GLU A 358 -11.27 -13.28 29.04
C GLU A 358 -9.99 -12.47 29.31
N SER A 359 -8.87 -13.15 29.60
CA SER A 359 -7.59 -12.48 29.86
C SER A 359 -7.00 -11.85 28.59
N LEU A 360 -7.00 -12.60 27.49
CA LEU A 360 -6.55 -12.15 26.18
C LEU A 360 -7.46 -11.05 25.60
N PHE A 361 -8.78 -11.15 25.84
CA PHE A 361 -9.72 -10.09 25.49
C PHE A 361 -9.42 -8.77 26.20
N ALA A 362 -9.21 -8.84 27.55
CA ALA A 362 -8.88 -7.65 28.33
C ALA A 362 -7.56 -7.00 27.87
N LEU A 363 -6.53 -7.81 27.65
CA LEU A 363 -5.24 -7.37 27.12
C LEU A 363 -5.38 -6.72 25.74
N THR A 364 -6.08 -7.39 24.81
CA THR A 364 -6.28 -6.89 23.44
C THR A 364 -7.06 -5.59 23.41
N LYS A 365 -8.14 -5.50 24.21
CA LYS A 365 -8.93 -4.27 24.32
C LYS A 365 -8.11 -3.10 24.85
N HIS A 366 -7.31 -3.32 25.91
CA HIS A 366 -6.43 -2.30 26.49
C HIS A 366 -5.36 -1.87 25.48
N ALA A 367 -4.68 -2.82 24.86
CA ALA A 367 -3.69 -2.58 23.82
C ALA A 367 -4.28 -1.74 22.66
N PHE A 368 -5.50 -2.09 22.23
CA PHE A 368 -6.19 -1.39 21.15
C PHE A 368 -6.49 0.08 21.49
N GLN A 369 -6.90 0.34 22.73
CA GLN A 369 -7.17 1.71 23.18
C GLN A 369 -5.92 2.59 23.14
N LEU A 370 -4.75 2.07 23.55
CA LEU A 370 -3.48 2.80 23.48
C LEU A 370 -2.97 2.96 22.03
N PHE A 371 -3.10 1.92 21.25
CA PHE A 371 -2.69 1.90 19.85
C PHE A 371 -3.52 2.84 18.97
N ALA A 372 -4.79 3.04 19.29
CA ALA A 372 -5.73 3.85 18.53
C ALA A 372 -5.27 5.30 18.31
N PHE A 373 -4.50 5.86 19.23
CA PHE A 373 -3.95 7.22 19.10
C PHE A 373 -3.00 7.37 17.91
N SER A 374 -2.38 6.28 17.44
CA SER A 374 -1.52 6.31 16.27
C SER A 374 -2.28 6.73 14.99
N PHE A 375 -3.57 6.37 14.88
CA PHE A 375 -4.38 6.71 13.70
C PHE A 375 -4.59 8.20 13.51
N LEU A 376 -4.48 9.00 14.59
CA LEU A 376 -4.62 10.46 14.52
C LEU A 376 -3.65 11.10 13.52
N LEU A 377 -2.39 10.64 13.51
CA LEU A 377 -1.31 11.26 12.74
C LEU A 377 -0.79 10.40 11.58
N ALA A 378 -1.11 9.09 11.57
CA ALA A 378 -0.65 8.17 10.52
C ALA A 378 -1.04 8.66 9.13
N GLY A 379 -2.30 9.09 8.94
CA GLY A 379 -2.80 9.62 7.66
C GLY A 379 -2.06 10.88 7.22
N PHE A 380 -1.76 11.78 8.13
CA PHE A 380 -0.97 12.98 7.85
C PHE A 380 0.44 12.64 7.38
N ASN A 381 1.13 11.73 8.06
CA ASN A 381 2.48 11.31 7.73
C ASN A 381 2.56 10.60 6.37
N ILE A 382 1.59 9.71 6.08
CA ILE A 382 1.48 9.02 4.79
C ILE A 382 1.24 10.03 3.67
N PHE A 383 0.31 10.97 3.87
CA PHE A 383 0.05 12.02 2.90
C PHE A 383 1.28 12.90 2.67
N CYS A 384 2.00 13.33 3.71
CA CYS A 384 3.20 14.15 3.57
C CYS A 384 4.30 13.46 2.75
N SER A 385 4.56 12.18 3.02
CA SER A 385 5.49 11.39 2.21
C SER A 385 5.05 11.32 0.75
N GLY A 386 3.79 10.96 0.48
CA GLY A 386 3.21 10.92 -0.86
C GLY A 386 3.20 12.28 -1.57
N PHE A 387 2.98 13.37 -0.83
CA PHE A 387 3.02 14.73 -1.36
C PHE A 387 4.42 15.11 -1.87
N PHE A 388 5.49 14.78 -1.13
CA PHE A 388 6.85 14.99 -1.60
C PHE A 388 7.22 14.10 -2.78
N THR A 389 6.72 12.86 -2.83
CA THR A 389 6.82 12.00 -4.02
C THR A 389 6.13 12.66 -5.21
N ALA A 390 4.92 13.20 -5.03
CA ALA A 390 4.17 13.88 -6.10
C ALA A 390 4.88 15.13 -6.62
N LEU A 391 5.61 15.85 -5.75
CA LEU A 391 6.47 16.98 -6.13
C LEU A 391 7.79 16.56 -6.81
N GLY A 392 8.08 15.27 -6.91
CA GLY A 392 9.33 14.75 -7.45
C GLY A 392 10.51 14.83 -6.49
N ASN A 393 10.27 14.97 -5.20
CA ASN A 393 11.29 14.98 -4.16
C ASN A 393 11.33 13.67 -3.37
N GLY A 394 11.71 12.60 -4.07
CA GLY A 394 11.81 11.26 -3.47
C GLY A 394 12.77 11.17 -2.28
N ALA A 395 13.81 12.01 -2.24
CA ALA A 395 14.75 12.00 -1.11
C ALA A 395 14.07 12.42 0.21
N VAL A 396 13.26 13.48 0.20
CA VAL A 396 12.50 13.91 1.39
C VAL A 396 11.43 12.88 1.73
N SER A 397 10.72 12.37 0.74
CA SER A 397 9.73 11.32 0.93
C SER A 397 10.34 10.05 1.57
N ALA A 398 11.45 9.57 1.02
CA ALA A 398 12.16 8.41 1.55
C ALA A 398 12.68 8.65 2.97
N LEU A 399 13.19 9.86 3.27
CA LEU A 399 13.65 10.21 4.59
C LEU A 399 12.52 10.23 5.62
N ILE A 400 11.36 10.81 5.28
CA ILE A 400 10.17 10.78 6.15
C ILE A 400 9.77 9.34 6.44
N SER A 401 9.66 8.50 5.41
CA SER A 401 9.26 7.09 5.55
C SER A 401 10.27 6.28 6.37
N PHE A 402 11.56 6.46 6.11
CA PHE A 402 12.64 5.80 6.83
C PHE A 402 12.66 6.17 8.31
N LEU A 403 12.64 7.47 8.62
CA LEU A 403 12.61 7.95 9.99
C LEU A 403 11.36 7.46 10.73
N ARG A 404 10.19 7.56 10.11
CA ARG A 404 8.91 7.17 10.68
C ARG A 404 8.90 5.70 11.08
N VAL A 405 9.18 4.81 10.14
CA VAL A 405 8.99 3.36 10.34
C VAL A 405 10.22 2.73 10.97
N LEU A 406 11.41 2.93 10.38
CA LEU A 406 12.59 2.21 10.86
C LEU A 406 13.23 2.85 12.10
N VAL A 407 13.42 4.17 12.10
CA VAL A 407 14.14 4.82 13.20
C VAL A 407 13.22 5.02 14.40
N PHE A 408 12.12 5.76 14.23
CA PHE A 408 11.27 6.14 15.36
C PHE A 408 10.49 4.96 15.92
N GLN A 409 9.92 4.12 15.06
CA GLN A 409 9.11 2.99 15.54
C GLN A 409 9.98 1.90 16.14
N ALA A 410 11.13 1.54 15.53
CA ALA A 410 12.04 0.56 16.11
C ALA A 410 12.64 1.04 17.43
N SER A 411 13.10 2.30 17.51
CA SER A 411 13.63 2.83 18.77
C SER A 411 12.55 2.94 19.84
N SER A 412 11.34 3.37 19.50
CA SER A 412 10.24 3.45 20.49
C SER A 412 9.86 2.10 21.04
N VAL A 413 9.80 1.06 20.21
CA VAL A 413 9.45 -0.31 20.65
C VAL A 413 10.52 -0.94 21.55
N ILE A 414 11.77 -0.48 21.44
CA ILE A 414 12.87 -0.95 22.30
C ILE A 414 12.93 -0.13 23.60
N ILE A 415 12.79 1.19 23.49
CA ILE A 415 13.09 2.12 24.60
C ILE A 415 11.91 2.28 25.53
N LEU A 416 10.66 2.45 25.00
CA LEU A 416 9.51 2.74 25.83
C LEU A 416 9.17 1.63 26.84
N PRO A 417 9.31 0.33 26.53
CA PRO A 417 9.08 -0.73 27.51
C PRO A 417 10.01 -0.68 28.71
N LEU A 418 11.18 -0.02 28.61
CA LEU A 418 12.10 0.15 29.75
C LEU A 418 11.55 1.10 30.81
N PHE A 419 10.58 1.96 30.46
CA PHE A 419 9.98 2.98 31.35
C PHE A 419 8.52 2.72 31.65
N LEU A 420 7.79 2.08 30.72
CA LEU A 420 6.34 1.91 30.75
C LEU A 420 5.94 0.41 30.71
N ASP A 421 6.88 -0.50 30.86
CA ASP A 421 6.66 -1.94 30.74
C ASP A 421 5.85 -2.30 29.48
N ILE A 422 4.82 -3.12 29.63
CA ILE A 422 3.96 -3.59 28.53
C ILE A 422 3.30 -2.44 27.75
N ASP A 423 2.84 -1.42 28.45
CA ASP A 423 2.18 -0.28 27.81
C ASP A 423 3.13 0.49 26.90
N GLY A 424 4.43 0.47 27.19
CA GLY A 424 5.44 1.05 26.32
C GLY A 424 5.46 0.43 24.92
N ILE A 425 5.17 -0.85 24.79
CA ILE A 425 5.08 -1.52 23.48
C ILE A 425 3.88 -0.99 22.68
N TRP A 426 2.73 -0.84 23.34
CA TRP A 426 1.49 -0.35 22.71
C TRP A 426 1.56 1.14 22.35
N TRP A 427 2.24 1.95 23.17
CA TRP A 427 2.48 3.36 22.89
C TRP A 427 3.54 3.60 21.81
N ALA A 428 4.40 2.64 21.51
CA ALA A 428 5.54 2.82 20.63
C ALA A 428 5.16 3.36 19.24
N ILE A 429 4.09 2.86 18.64
CA ILE A 429 3.63 3.33 17.33
C ILE A 429 3.08 4.77 17.42
N THR A 430 2.34 5.10 18.48
CA THR A 430 1.80 6.45 18.68
C THR A 430 2.92 7.47 18.84
N VAL A 431 3.93 7.17 19.65
CA VAL A 431 5.09 8.05 19.83
C VAL A 431 5.86 8.22 18.52
N SER A 432 6.05 7.14 17.77
CA SER A 432 6.73 7.22 16.47
C SER A 432 5.96 8.08 15.46
N GLU A 433 4.63 7.98 15.41
CA GLU A 433 3.79 8.81 14.54
C GLU A 433 3.83 10.29 14.95
N MET A 434 3.90 10.61 16.25
CA MET A 434 4.09 11.97 16.73
C MET A 434 5.44 12.56 16.31
N MET A 435 6.54 11.79 16.49
CA MET A 435 7.87 12.23 16.04
C MET A 435 7.93 12.42 14.52
N ALA A 436 7.33 11.49 13.77
CA ALA A 436 7.24 11.59 12.32
C ALA A 436 6.41 12.81 11.87
N ALA A 437 5.33 13.14 12.58
CA ALA A 437 4.50 14.30 12.26
C ALA A 437 5.26 15.62 12.46
N ILE A 438 6.11 15.71 13.49
CA ILE A 438 7.00 16.86 13.68
C ILE A 438 7.96 17.00 12.50
N ILE A 439 8.64 15.91 12.10
CA ILE A 439 9.56 15.92 10.96
C ILE A 439 8.83 16.24 9.65
N SER A 440 7.65 15.66 9.43
CA SER A 440 6.82 15.96 8.25
C SER A 440 6.42 17.43 8.19
N ALA A 441 6.00 18.01 9.31
CA ALA A 441 5.66 19.44 9.41
C ALA A 441 6.90 20.33 9.17
N VAL A 442 8.05 19.97 9.73
CA VAL A 442 9.31 20.69 9.51
C VAL A 442 9.68 20.69 8.02
N PHE A 443 9.59 19.54 7.34
CA PHE A 443 9.87 19.49 5.90
C PHE A 443 8.85 20.28 5.07
N LEU A 444 7.55 20.24 5.41
CA LEU A 444 6.55 21.06 4.75
C LEU A 444 6.87 22.55 4.90
N LEU A 445 7.24 23.01 6.08
CA LEU A 445 7.59 24.40 6.31
C LEU A 445 8.90 24.80 5.61
N ALA A 446 9.95 23.98 5.74
CA ALA A 446 11.28 24.26 5.18
C ALA A 446 11.30 24.25 3.64
N LYS A 447 10.44 23.46 3.00
CA LYS A 447 10.40 23.35 1.52
C LYS A 447 9.35 24.25 0.88
N ARG A 448 8.54 24.97 1.66
CA ARG A 448 7.45 25.84 1.18
C ARG A 448 7.90 26.83 0.11
N GLN A 449 9.02 27.53 0.34
CA GLN A 449 9.55 28.51 -0.62
C GLN A 449 10.04 27.86 -1.91
N ARG A 450 10.61 26.67 -1.83
CA ARG A 450 11.14 25.94 -3.00
C ARG A 450 10.05 25.48 -3.95
N TYR A 451 8.92 25.05 -3.42
CA TYR A 451 7.81 24.48 -4.21
C TYR A 451 6.61 25.44 -4.34
N HIS A 452 6.68 26.62 -3.72
CA HIS A 452 5.68 27.69 -3.82
C HIS A 452 4.26 27.30 -3.33
N TYR A 453 4.13 26.36 -2.40
CA TYR A 453 2.85 26.02 -1.78
C TYR A 453 2.63 26.71 -0.43
#